data_3bc14c17c1e89b1d5e02aec7ca2e310a
#
_entry.id   3bc14c17c1e89b1d5e02aec7ca2e310a
#
_cell.length_a   1.000
_cell.length_b   1.000
_cell.length_c   1.000
_cell.angle_alpha   90.00
_cell.angle_beta   90.00
_cell.angle_gamma   90.00
#
_symmetry.space_group_name_H-M   'P 1'
#
loop_
_entity.id
_entity.type
_entity.pdbx_description
1 polymer ?
#
loop_
_entity_poly.entity_id
_entity_poly.type
_entity_poly.pdbx_seq_one_letter_code
_entity_poly.pdbx_strand_id
1 'polypeptide(L)'
;MFLIFGSDNIAIQLAKWIGTTSRVRLIGLAEQLVGIPNVEIVTLPTEMELNEMPLPEVSPTAVVILDEIICDDNPAEELLKLWPSTPILSTIEMENSELISVDDLMIKLLKDRLKNIDRKHGASDVIRRLKSEPDARVLLVCHDNPDPDSLASALAIEHICKQIGQTVTIAHGGMIEHQQNIGMVRQTKIELRRIILDWEVEDLLKESDITVCVDFNKSGANNILPKGYVPTIIVDHHLSEERPPGEIVLVRPEFAATSSLVATIVMNSGYEIDEIVATSLAFGIRTDTLGFTRSFNEVDMTALSWLNNYVDWDLLRSFEAPPRSKEVLDIFKHALQDMNQVGELLLAPIHNLANRDALSQVADFLLPTEGVSVVVCYGTRRNKVIISARSKNDGINIGQLLEKSFNEGTAGGHAVMAGGQIPFDDIEADSEIDAMEKISAKLENIFGGI
;
A
#
# COMPACT_ATOMS: atom_id res chain seq x y z
N MET A 1 -16.05 -33.04 15.51
CA MET A 1 -15.25 -33.37 16.73
C MET A 1 -13.79 -33.43 16.34
N PHE A 2 -12.89 -32.89 17.15
CA PHE A 2 -11.43 -33.01 16.98
C PHE A 2 -10.90 -34.14 17.89
N LEU A 3 -9.87 -34.83 17.43
CA LEU A 3 -9.18 -35.86 18.21
C LEU A 3 -7.75 -35.40 18.45
N ILE A 4 -7.30 -35.37 19.70
CA ILE A 4 -5.97 -34.94 20.10
C ILE A 4 -5.32 -36.07 20.89
N PHE A 5 -4.10 -36.44 20.49
CA PHE A 5 -3.22 -37.32 21.21
C PHE A 5 -2.11 -36.50 21.87
N GLY A 6 -2.05 -36.50 23.19
CA GLY A 6 -1.06 -35.75 23.92
C GLY A 6 -1.36 -35.62 25.40
N SER A 7 -0.32 -35.53 26.21
CA SER A 7 -0.38 -35.48 27.67
C SER A 7 0.15 -34.19 28.26
N ASP A 8 0.82 -33.38 27.45
CA ASP A 8 1.49 -32.16 27.89
C ASP A 8 0.55 -30.97 28.04
N ASN A 9 1.09 -29.85 28.52
CA ASN A 9 0.32 -28.62 28.67
C ASN A 9 -0.17 -28.03 27.31
N ILE A 10 0.53 -28.32 26.20
CA ILE A 10 0.14 -27.86 24.87
C ILE A 10 -1.16 -28.56 24.43
N ALA A 11 -1.20 -29.90 24.59
CA ALA A 11 -2.38 -30.71 24.31
C ALA A 11 -3.60 -30.24 25.12
N ILE A 12 -3.38 -29.96 26.41
CA ILE A 12 -4.41 -29.45 27.33
C ILE A 12 -4.95 -28.09 26.89
N GLN A 13 -4.08 -27.13 26.59
CA GLN A 13 -4.48 -25.79 26.18
C GLN A 13 -5.16 -25.79 24.80
N LEU A 14 -4.68 -26.62 23.87
CA LEU A 14 -5.29 -26.81 22.56
C LEU A 14 -6.72 -27.37 22.70
N ALA A 15 -6.86 -28.44 23.51
CA ALA A 15 -8.18 -29.04 23.79
C ALA A 15 -9.15 -28.04 24.42
N LYS A 16 -8.70 -27.24 25.39
CA LYS A 16 -9.48 -26.15 26.00
C LYS A 16 -9.94 -25.13 24.96
N TRP A 17 -9.01 -24.67 24.11
CA TRP A 17 -9.32 -23.66 23.07
C TRP A 17 -10.33 -24.19 22.05
N ILE A 18 -10.12 -25.40 21.50
CA ILE A 18 -11.07 -26.00 20.55
C ILE A 18 -12.42 -26.29 21.24
N GLY A 19 -12.40 -26.71 22.51
CA GLY A 19 -13.59 -27.00 23.30
C GLY A 19 -14.53 -25.81 23.49
N THR A 20 -14.07 -24.57 23.25
CA THR A 20 -14.96 -23.39 23.27
C THR A 20 -15.95 -23.34 22.11
N THR A 21 -15.65 -23.98 20.99
CA THR A 21 -16.45 -23.91 19.75
C THR A 21 -16.84 -25.28 19.20
N SER A 22 -16.12 -26.34 19.57
CA SER A 22 -16.27 -27.68 18.99
C SER A 22 -16.07 -28.79 20.02
N ARG A 23 -16.63 -29.98 19.74
CA ARG A 23 -16.36 -31.16 20.56
C ARG A 23 -14.93 -31.65 20.33
N VAL A 24 -14.24 -32.01 21.42
CA VAL A 24 -12.87 -32.53 21.42
C VAL A 24 -12.82 -33.79 22.22
N ARG A 25 -12.10 -34.82 21.73
CA ARG A 25 -11.63 -35.93 22.52
C ARG A 25 -10.10 -35.81 22.66
N LEU A 26 -9.64 -35.71 23.89
CA LEU A 26 -8.23 -35.71 24.26
C LEU A 26 -7.86 -37.05 24.83
N ILE A 27 -6.92 -37.73 24.18
CA ILE A 27 -6.36 -39.03 24.64
C ILE A 27 -4.93 -38.79 25.09
N GLY A 28 -4.61 -39.18 26.33
CA GLY A 28 -3.27 -38.93 26.90
C GLY A 28 -3.00 -39.72 28.17
N LEU A 29 -1.76 -39.61 28.67
CA LEU A 29 -1.28 -40.32 29.88
C LEU A 29 -1.49 -39.57 31.19
N ALA A 30 -2.00 -38.34 31.17
CA ALA A 30 -2.11 -37.46 32.31
C ALA A 30 -3.42 -37.62 33.10
N GLU A 31 -3.30 -37.76 34.43
CA GLU A 31 -4.45 -37.96 35.33
C GLU A 31 -5.27 -36.70 35.70
N GLN A 32 -4.93 -35.51 35.21
CA GLN A 32 -5.46 -34.26 35.78
C GLN A 32 -6.25 -33.40 34.80
N LEU A 33 -7.44 -33.84 34.33
CA LEU A 33 -8.31 -32.99 33.53
C LEU A 33 -9.79 -33.25 33.82
N VAL A 34 -10.30 -32.66 34.88
CA VAL A 34 -11.72 -32.74 35.21
C VAL A 34 -12.43 -31.42 34.87
N GLY A 35 -13.46 -31.49 34.07
CA GLY A 35 -14.44 -30.41 33.98
C GLY A 35 -14.23 -29.35 32.90
N ILE A 36 -13.68 -29.71 31.73
CA ILE A 36 -13.63 -28.78 30.58
C ILE A 36 -14.88 -28.98 29.70
N PRO A 37 -15.71 -27.94 29.50
CA PRO A 37 -16.90 -28.06 28.63
C PRO A 37 -16.49 -28.51 27.20
N ASN A 38 -17.26 -29.42 26.61
CA ASN A 38 -17.07 -29.96 25.27
C ASN A 38 -15.77 -30.75 25.03
N VAL A 39 -14.99 -31.05 26.07
CA VAL A 39 -13.80 -31.88 25.98
C VAL A 39 -14.07 -33.21 26.67
N GLU A 40 -13.99 -34.29 25.91
CA GLU A 40 -13.97 -35.66 26.42
C GLU A 40 -12.53 -36.08 26.66
N ILE A 41 -12.21 -36.46 27.90
CA ILE A 41 -10.87 -36.84 28.27
C ILE A 41 -10.80 -38.35 28.47
N VAL A 42 -9.84 -38.96 27.82
CA VAL A 42 -9.51 -40.38 27.93
C VAL A 42 -8.09 -40.50 28.45
N THR A 43 -7.94 -41.07 29.63
CA THR A 43 -6.63 -41.30 30.23
C THR A 43 -6.17 -42.73 29.98
N LEU A 44 -5.03 -42.85 29.37
CA LEU A 44 -4.37 -44.16 29.14
C LEU A 44 -3.42 -44.51 30.30
N PRO A 45 -3.32 -45.79 30.71
CA PRO A 45 -2.39 -46.21 31.76
C PRO A 45 -0.92 -46.23 31.30
N THR A 46 -0.71 -46.50 29.99
CA THR A 46 0.59 -46.53 29.32
C THR A 46 0.40 -46.18 27.86
N GLU A 47 1.48 -46.03 27.12
CA GLU A 47 1.48 -46.01 25.66
C GLU A 47 0.83 -47.27 25.14
N MET A 48 0.05 -47.16 24.04
CA MET A 48 -0.77 -48.24 23.51
C MET A 48 -0.82 -48.20 21.97
N GLU A 49 -1.13 -49.32 21.36
CA GLU A 49 -1.48 -49.36 19.92
C GLU A 49 -2.86 -48.78 19.67
N LEU A 50 -3.09 -48.15 18.49
CA LEU A 50 -4.35 -47.51 18.13
C LEU A 50 -5.56 -48.44 18.19
N ASN A 51 -5.37 -49.73 17.87
CA ASN A 51 -6.43 -50.74 17.91
C ASN A 51 -6.93 -51.05 19.33
N GLU A 52 -6.15 -50.72 20.36
CA GLU A 52 -6.50 -50.89 21.79
C GLU A 52 -7.05 -49.62 22.42
N MET A 53 -6.99 -48.48 21.70
CA MET A 53 -7.46 -47.19 22.20
C MET A 53 -8.98 -46.97 22.01
N PRO A 54 -9.63 -46.27 22.92
CA PRO A 54 -11.07 -45.93 22.77
C PRO A 54 -11.25 -44.78 21.75
N LEU A 55 -11.05 -45.09 20.47
CA LEU A 55 -11.23 -44.16 19.38
C LEU A 55 -12.71 -43.85 19.10
N PRO A 56 -13.03 -42.67 18.53
CA PRO A 56 -14.37 -42.34 18.16
C PRO A 56 -14.88 -43.21 16.98
N GLU A 57 -16.15 -43.58 17.00
CA GLU A 57 -16.78 -44.32 15.89
C GLU A 57 -16.96 -43.43 14.64
N VAL A 58 -17.09 -42.12 14.84
CA VAL A 58 -17.29 -41.14 13.76
C VAL A 58 -15.98 -40.45 13.45
N SER A 59 -15.72 -40.31 12.14
CA SER A 59 -14.55 -39.62 11.62
C SER A 59 -14.40 -38.25 12.26
N PRO A 60 -13.24 -37.93 12.87
CA PRO A 60 -12.98 -36.60 13.40
C PRO A 60 -12.76 -35.58 12.28
N THR A 61 -12.97 -34.31 12.59
CA THR A 61 -12.68 -33.20 11.68
C THR A 61 -11.20 -33.08 11.38
N ALA A 62 -10.36 -33.34 12.36
CA ALA A 62 -8.91 -33.49 12.25
C ALA A 62 -8.39 -34.28 13.44
N VAL A 63 -7.22 -34.90 13.25
CA VAL A 63 -6.41 -35.54 14.30
C VAL A 63 -5.16 -34.72 14.53
N VAL A 64 -4.81 -34.50 15.80
CA VAL A 64 -3.55 -33.84 16.21
C VAL A 64 -2.76 -34.77 17.11
N ILE A 65 -1.52 -35.06 16.75
CA ILE A 65 -0.61 -35.92 17.50
C ILE A 65 0.53 -35.03 18.04
N LEU A 66 0.59 -34.87 19.35
CA LEU A 66 1.54 -33.99 20.02
C LEU A 66 2.62 -34.73 20.81
N ASP A 67 2.33 -35.99 21.22
CA ASP A 67 3.23 -36.84 22.00
C ASP A 67 3.31 -38.25 21.39
N GLU A 68 4.41 -38.97 21.67
CA GLU A 68 4.64 -40.37 21.31
C GLU A 68 3.85 -41.33 22.24
N ILE A 69 2.53 -41.17 22.33
CA ILE A 69 1.67 -42.02 23.14
C ILE A 69 1.09 -43.20 22.35
N ILE A 70 1.32 -43.25 21.07
CA ILE A 70 0.88 -44.29 20.12
C ILE A 70 2.09 -45.16 19.79
N CYS A 71 1.99 -46.45 20.06
CA CYS A 71 3.08 -47.41 19.87
C CYS A 71 3.17 -47.98 18.44
N ASP A 72 2.26 -47.61 17.54
CA ASP A 72 2.32 -48.06 16.13
C ASP A 72 3.53 -47.50 15.39
N ASP A 73 4.12 -48.25 14.47
CA ASP A 73 5.25 -47.80 13.65
C ASP A 73 4.92 -46.57 12.78
N ASN A 74 3.68 -46.52 12.26
CA ASN A 74 3.17 -45.38 11.51
C ASN A 74 1.72 -45.05 11.93
N PRO A 75 1.54 -44.32 13.01
CA PRO A 75 0.22 -44.00 13.52
C PRO A 75 -0.71 -43.27 12.52
N ALA A 76 -0.13 -42.41 11.67
CA ALA A 76 -0.92 -41.65 10.69
C ALA A 76 -1.49 -42.61 9.61
N GLU A 77 -0.77 -43.61 9.16
CA GLU A 77 -1.28 -44.58 8.21
C GLU A 77 -2.43 -45.42 8.79
N GLU A 78 -2.30 -45.86 10.02
CA GLU A 78 -3.37 -46.63 10.71
C GLU A 78 -4.62 -45.75 10.92
N LEU A 79 -4.48 -44.50 11.30
CA LEU A 79 -5.60 -43.56 11.42
C LEU A 79 -6.27 -43.29 10.08
N LEU A 80 -5.51 -43.23 8.98
CA LEU A 80 -6.06 -43.04 7.62
C LEU A 80 -6.80 -44.27 7.11
N LYS A 81 -6.44 -45.49 7.57
CA LYS A 81 -7.23 -46.71 7.28
C LYS A 81 -8.63 -46.61 7.92
N LEU A 82 -8.73 -46.00 9.10
CA LEU A 82 -10.00 -45.77 9.79
C LEU A 82 -10.78 -44.60 9.18
N TRP A 83 -10.07 -43.49 8.87
CA TRP A 83 -10.65 -42.22 8.40
C TRP A 83 -9.88 -41.66 7.21
N PRO A 84 -10.08 -42.15 5.98
CA PRO A 84 -9.24 -41.84 4.81
C PRO A 84 -9.16 -40.36 4.42
N SER A 85 -10.12 -39.56 4.82
CA SER A 85 -10.21 -38.11 4.47
C SER A 85 -9.94 -37.17 5.64
N THR A 86 -9.53 -37.69 6.79
CA THR A 86 -9.26 -36.88 7.97
C THR A 86 -7.85 -36.31 7.94
N PRO A 87 -7.65 -34.99 7.98
CA PRO A 87 -6.30 -34.41 8.06
C PRO A 87 -5.64 -34.79 9.41
N ILE A 88 -4.38 -35.16 9.34
CA ILE A 88 -3.56 -35.51 10.50
C ILE A 88 -2.43 -34.48 10.60
N LEU A 89 -2.35 -33.81 11.72
CA LEU A 89 -1.29 -32.86 12.07
C LEU A 89 -0.42 -33.47 13.18
N SER A 90 0.88 -33.35 13.08
CA SER A 90 1.79 -33.93 14.08
C SER A 90 2.97 -33.02 14.39
N THR A 91 3.43 -33.02 15.64
CA THR A 91 4.71 -32.42 16.04
C THR A 91 5.88 -33.38 15.87
N ILE A 92 5.57 -34.64 15.54
CA ILE A 92 6.53 -35.73 15.29
C ILE A 92 6.53 -36.00 13.80
N GLU A 93 7.70 -36.15 13.19
CA GLU A 93 7.83 -36.50 11.77
C GLU A 93 7.29 -37.91 11.49
N MET A 94 6.25 -38.00 10.67
CA MET A 94 5.68 -39.30 10.25
C MET A 94 5.06 -39.16 8.84
N GLU A 95 5.10 -40.28 8.09
CA GLU A 95 4.49 -40.29 6.77
C GLU A 95 2.97 -40.10 6.82
N ASN A 96 2.44 -39.40 5.81
CA ASN A 96 1.00 -39.09 5.67
C ASN A 96 0.42 -38.16 6.75
N SER A 97 1.24 -37.38 7.44
CA SER A 97 0.83 -36.32 8.32
C SER A 97 1.42 -34.97 7.90
N GLU A 98 0.76 -33.87 8.28
CA GLU A 98 1.32 -32.52 8.19
C GLU A 98 2.18 -32.27 9.43
N LEU A 99 3.49 -32.08 9.22
CA LEU A 99 4.42 -31.78 10.32
C LEU A 99 4.23 -30.33 10.79
N ILE A 100 3.96 -30.16 12.06
CA ILE A 100 3.95 -28.87 12.75
C ILE A 100 5.29 -28.70 13.46
N SER A 101 6.24 -28.03 12.81
CA SER A 101 7.52 -27.69 13.43
C SER A 101 7.31 -26.63 14.50
N VAL A 102 7.50 -26.98 15.76
CA VAL A 102 7.40 -26.06 16.89
C VAL A 102 8.46 -24.97 16.79
N ASP A 103 9.65 -25.31 16.33
CA ASP A 103 10.75 -24.36 16.14
C ASP A 103 10.43 -23.35 15.03
N ASP A 104 9.87 -23.77 13.91
CA ASP A 104 9.46 -22.87 12.81
C ASP A 104 8.33 -21.93 13.24
N LEU A 105 7.34 -22.46 13.96
CA LEU A 105 6.28 -21.65 14.53
C LEU A 105 6.82 -20.62 15.53
N MET A 106 7.75 -21.02 16.40
CA MET A 106 8.39 -20.12 17.37
C MET A 106 9.19 -19.02 16.66
N ILE A 107 10.00 -19.41 15.64
CA ILE A 107 10.78 -18.47 14.84
C ILE A 107 9.85 -17.48 14.10
N LYS A 108 8.77 -17.97 13.52
CA LYS A 108 7.77 -17.12 12.84
C LYS A 108 7.15 -16.14 13.82
N LEU A 109 6.69 -16.60 14.97
CA LEU A 109 6.08 -15.77 16.01
C LEU A 109 7.06 -14.71 16.54
N LEU A 110 8.33 -15.09 16.75
CA LEU A 110 9.39 -14.17 17.19
C LEU A 110 9.69 -13.13 16.10
N LYS A 111 9.80 -13.54 14.83
CA LYS A 111 10.00 -12.61 13.70
C LYS A 111 8.88 -11.58 13.64
N ASP A 112 7.61 -12.00 13.71
CA ASP A 112 6.47 -11.11 13.68
C ASP A 112 6.44 -10.18 14.90
N ARG A 113 6.77 -10.70 16.08
CA ARG A 113 6.86 -9.90 17.31
C ARG A 113 7.98 -8.85 17.23
N LEU A 114 9.16 -9.24 16.74
CA LEU A 114 10.29 -8.34 16.57
C LEU A 114 10.01 -7.24 15.54
N LYS A 115 9.38 -7.58 14.40
CA LYS A 115 8.92 -6.59 13.41
C LYS A 115 7.94 -5.58 14.03
N ASN A 116 6.98 -6.05 14.81
CA ASN A 116 6.03 -5.17 15.48
C ASN A 116 6.69 -4.25 16.53
N ILE A 117 7.70 -4.75 17.25
CA ILE A 117 8.49 -3.94 18.18
C ILE A 117 9.29 -2.88 17.41
N ASP A 118 9.96 -3.25 16.32
CA ASP A 118 10.75 -2.33 15.48
C ASP A 118 9.86 -1.21 14.86
N ARG A 119 8.69 -1.56 14.36
CA ARG A 119 7.72 -0.57 13.84
C ARG A 119 7.29 0.43 14.91
N LYS A 120 6.94 -0.07 16.11
CA LYS A 120 6.57 0.80 17.24
C LYS A 120 7.72 1.65 17.71
N HIS A 121 8.94 1.11 17.71
CA HIS A 121 10.14 1.86 18.09
C HIS A 121 10.40 3.00 17.12
N GLY A 122 10.38 2.76 15.81
CA GLY A 122 10.57 3.80 14.79
C GLY A 122 9.52 4.90 14.87
N ALA A 123 8.23 4.55 15.04
CA ALA A 123 7.17 5.53 15.27
C ALA A 123 7.40 6.35 16.55
N SER A 124 7.84 5.69 17.62
CA SER A 124 8.13 6.35 18.90
C SER A 124 9.35 7.27 18.83
N ASP A 125 10.34 6.96 17.98
CA ASP A 125 11.51 7.82 17.77
C ASP A 125 11.13 9.13 17.09
N VAL A 126 10.26 9.09 16.06
CA VAL A 126 9.72 10.28 15.42
C VAL A 126 9.01 11.16 16.45
N ILE A 127 8.09 10.58 17.24
CA ILE A 127 7.33 11.32 18.25
C ILE A 127 8.25 11.88 19.33
N ARG A 128 9.23 11.13 19.78
CA ARG A 128 10.20 11.58 20.80
C ARG A 128 11.03 12.76 20.28
N ARG A 129 11.47 12.69 19.03
CA ARG A 129 12.23 13.78 18.40
C ARG A 129 11.39 15.05 18.25
N LEU A 130 10.16 14.95 17.83
CA LEU A 130 9.25 16.10 17.77
C LEU A 130 9.00 16.70 19.17
N LYS A 131 8.72 15.87 20.17
CA LYS A 131 8.48 16.30 21.56
C LYS A 131 9.69 16.92 22.25
N SER A 132 10.92 16.64 21.78
CA SER A 132 12.14 17.19 22.41
C SER A 132 12.28 18.70 22.27
N GLU A 133 11.57 19.32 21.32
CA GLU A 133 11.57 20.75 21.05
C GLU A 133 10.12 21.26 20.86
N PRO A 134 9.34 21.46 21.94
CA PRO A 134 7.92 21.77 21.85
C PRO A 134 7.61 23.11 21.17
N ASP A 135 8.53 24.06 21.19
CA ASP A 135 8.36 25.40 20.57
C ASP A 135 9.02 25.48 19.18
N ALA A 136 9.47 24.35 18.61
CA ALA A 136 10.18 24.33 17.33
C ALA A 136 9.31 24.78 16.15
N ARG A 137 9.97 25.40 15.18
CA ARG A 137 9.41 25.67 13.85
C ARG A 137 9.73 24.47 12.96
N VAL A 138 8.69 23.73 12.58
CA VAL A 138 8.80 22.50 11.82
C VAL A 138 8.52 22.77 10.35
N LEU A 139 9.45 22.41 9.48
CA LEU A 139 9.27 22.39 8.04
C LEU A 139 8.97 20.96 7.57
N LEU A 140 7.76 20.74 7.11
CA LEU A 140 7.37 19.50 6.43
C LEU A 140 7.57 19.71 4.92
N VAL A 141 8.37 18.87 4.30
CA VAL A 141 8.63 18.93 2.87
C VAL A 141 7.98 17.73 2.21
N CYS A 142 7.08 17.99 1.27
CA CYS A 142 6.52 17.01 0.36
C CYS A 142 7.35 16.92 -0.92
N HIS A 143 7.24 15.82 -1.67
CA HIS A 143 7.81 15.74 -3.01
C HIS A 143 7.14 16.75 -3.97
N ASP A 144 7.76 16.98 -5.14
CA ASP A 144 7.20 17.86 -6.17
C ASP A 144 5.90 17.26 -6.72
N ASN A 145 4.91 18.15 -6.96
CA ASN A 145 3.54 17.76 -7.36
C ASN A 145 2.90 16.74 -6.40
N PRO A 146 2.77 17.09 -5.10
CA PRO A 146 2.40 16.13 -4.07
C PRO A 146 1.04 15.48 -4.37
N ASP A 147 1.01 14.18 -4.19
CA ASP A 147 -0.18 13.36 -4.33
C ASP A 147 -0.95 13.22 -3.00
N PRO A 148 -2.08 12.49 -2.97
CA PRO A 148 -2.86 12.34 -1.75
C PRO A 148 -2.11 11.66 -0.62
N ASP A 149 -1.16 10.75 -0.90
CA ASP A 149 -0.38 10.07 0.12
C ASP A 149 0.57 11.03 0.83
N SER A 150 1.32 11.82 0.07
CA SER A 150 2.22 12.85 0.58
C SER A 150 1.44 13.94 1.34
N LEU A 151 0.31 14.43 0.78
CA LEU A 151 -0.51 15.46 1.40
C LEU A 151 -1.16 15.01 2.71
N ALA A 152 -1.72 13.79 2.75
CA ALA A 152 -2.33 13.22 3.94
C ALA A 152 -1.30 12.98 5.05
N SER A 153 -0.14 12.46 4.67
CA SER A 153 0.96 12.23 5.59
C SER A 153 1.49 13.52 6.21
N ALA A 154 1.65 14.57 5.40
CA ALA A 154 2.06 15.89 5.89
C ALA A 154 1.00 16.50 6.84
N LEU A 155 -0.29 16.43 6.47
CA LEU A 155 -1.39 16.91 7.30
C LEU A 155 -1.44 16.20 8.66
N ALA A 156 -1.23 14.90 8.69
CA ALA A 156 -1.24 14.12 9.93
C ALA A 156 -0.03 14.43 10.83
N ILE A 157 1.15 14.62 10.25
CA ILE A 157 2.34 15.04 11.02
C ILE A 157 2.15 16.49 11.53
N GLU A 158 1.61 17.39 10.71
CA GLU A 158 1.25 18.74 11.13
C GLU A 158 0.29 18.72 12.33
N HIS A 159 -0.73 17.87 12.28
CA HIS A 159 -1.71 17.70 13.37
C HIS A 159 -1.02 17.30 14.68
N ILE A 160 -0.08 16.36 14.65
CA ILE A 160 0.72 15.97 15.82
C ILE A 160 1.56 17.17 16.31
N CYS A 161 2.26 17.85 15.43
CA CYS A 161 3.10 19.00 15.76
C CYS A 161 2.30 20.12 16.44
N LYS A 162 1.11 20.41 15.91
CA LYS A 162 0.20 21.41 16.53
C LYS A 162 -0.25 20.99 17.92
N GLN A 163 -0.51 19.71 18.19
CA GLN A 163 -0.84 19.22 19.53
C GLN A 163 0.37 19.26 20.49
N ILE A 164 1.60 19.19 19.98
CA ILE A 164 2.82 19.45 20.77
C ILE A 164 2.98 20.93 21.13
N GLY A 165 2.46 21.84 20.30
CA GLY A 165 2.60 23.30 20.42
C GLY A 165 3.51 23.93 19.39
N GLN A 166 3.97 23.16 18.39
CA GLN A 166 4.89 23.60 17.36
C GLN A 166 4.22 24.41 16.25
N THR A 167 4.99 25.30 15.63
CA THR A 167 4.57 26.00 14.40
C THR A 167 5.04 25.20 13.19
N VAL A 168 4.14 25.00 12.23
CA VAL A 168 4.42 24.13 11.07
C VAL A 168 4.27 24.91 9.76
N THR A 169 5.20 24.67 8.85
CA THR A 169 5.09 25.05 7.44
C THR A 169 5.17 23.81 6.59
N ILE A 170 4.19 23.57 5.71
CA ILE A 170 4.22 22.48 4.72
C ILE A 170 4.62 23.09 3.39
N ALA A 171 5.72 22.62 2.80
CA ALA A 171 6.26 23.14 1.57
C ALA A 171 6.44 22.06 0.50
N HIS A 172 6.26 22.44 -0.77
CA HIS A 172 6.45 21.58 -1.91
C HIS A 172 6.90 22.34 -3.15
N GLY A 173 7.49 21.66 -4.11
CA GLY A 173 7.70 22.17 -5.47
C GLY A 173 6.58 21.78 -6.43
N GLY A 174 6.76 22.08 -7.71
CA GLY A 174 5.83 21.70 -8.75
C GLY A 174 4.43 22.32 -8.64
N MET A 175 3.39 21.57 -9.02
CA MET A 175 2.00 22.04 -9.07
C MET A 175 1.05 20.93 -8.61
N ILE A 176 0.00 21.30 -7.89
CA ILE A 176 -1.12 20.42 -7.57
C ILE A 176 -2.18 20.63 -8.65
N GLU A 177 -2.25 19.75 -9.61
CA GLU A 177 -3.13 19.89 -10.78
C GLU A 177 -4.21 18.81 -10.84
N HIS A 178 -3.97 17.63 -10.27
CA HIS A 178 -4.95 16.54 -10.28
C HIS A 178 -6.20 16.91 -9.47
N GLN A 179 -7.40 16.68 -10.04
CA GLN A 179 -8.66 17.12 -9.42
C GLN A 179 -8.89 16.56 -8.02
N GLN A 180 -8.50 15.32 -7.77
CA GLN A 180 -8.61 14.70 -6.44
C GLN A 180 -7.72 15.41 -5.43
N ASN A 181 -6.47 15.75 -5.81
CA ASN A 181 -5.53 16.47 -4.95
C ASN A 181 -6.04 17.89 -4.66
N ILE A 182 -6.53 18.61 -5.68
CA ILE A 182 -7.16 19.92 -5.52
C ILE A 182 -8.40 19.83 -4.61
N GLY A 183 -9.23 18.81 -4.82
CA GLY A 183 -10.42 18.54 -4.01
C GLY A 183 -10.06 18.33 -2.55
N MET A 184 -9.07 17.49 -2.28
CA MET A 184 -8.55 17.23 -0.95
C MET A 184 -8.01 18.51 -0.29
N VAL A 185 -7.10 19.23 -0.94
CA VAL A 185 -6.54 20.50 -0.42
C VAL A 185 -7.63 21.50 -0.07
N ARG A 186 -8.64 21.66 -0.94
CA ARG A 186 -9.76 22.60 -0.71
C ARG A 186 -10.60 22.22 0.50
N GLN A 187 -10.89 20.93 0.67
CA GLN A 187 -11.79 20.46 1.72
C GLN A 187 -11.08 20.32 3.08
N THR A 188 -9.83 19.88 3.10
CA THR A 188 -9.02 19.81 4.32
C THR A 188 -8.53 21.19 4.78
N LYS A 189 -8.51 22.18 3.88
CA LYS A 189 -7.95 23.51 4.12
C LYS A 189 -6.48 23.47 4.56
N ILE A 190 -5.74 22.45 4.16
CA ILE A 190 -4.31 22.34 4.39
C ILE A 190 -3.60 23.56 3.78
N GLU A 191 -2.78 24.21 4.57
CA GLU A 191 -2.00 25.37 4.12
C GLU A 191 -0.67 24.92 3.53
N LEU A 192 -0.52 25.10 2.22
CA LEU A 192 0.65 24.65 1.47
C LEU A 192 1.44 25.85 0.94
N ARG A 193 2.74 25.84 1.17
CA ARG A 193 3.67 26.81 0.60
C ARG A 193 4.34 26.23 -0.62
N ARG A 194 3.92 26.67 -1.80
CA ARG A 194 4.57 26.30 -3.05
C ARG A 194 5.85 27.10 -3.21
N ILE A 195 6.96 26.42 -3.44
CA ILE A 195 8.29 26.98 -3.66
C ILE A 195 8.60 27.00 -5.17
N ILE A 196 9.09 28.13 -5.66
CA ILE A 196 9.42 28.33 -7.08
C ILE A 196 10.91 28.67 -7.25
N LEU A 197 11.50 29.35 -6.28
CA LEU A 197 12.86 29.87 -6.37
C LEU A 197 13.75 29.27 -5.26
N ASP A 198 14.97 28.92 -5.60
CA ASP A 198 15.90 28.25 -4.68
C ASP A 198 16.17 29.03 -3.38
N TRP A 199 16.22 30.38 -3.44
CA TRP A 199 16.42 31.20 -2.25
C TRP A 199 15.28 31.12 -1.23
N GLU A 200 14.05 30.82 -1.67
CA GLU A 200 12.92 30.61 -0.76
C GLU A 200 13.13 29.39 0.12
N VAL A 201 13.76 28.33 -0.43
CA VAL A 201 14.13 27.13 0.31
C VAL A 201 15.20 27.45 1.36
N GLU A 202 16.24 28.21 0.95
CA GLU A 202 17.31 28.60 1.89
C GLU A 202 16.79 29.37 3.08
N ASP A 203 15.83 30.28 2.86
CA ASP A 203 15.23 31.05 3.93
C ASP A 203 14.35 30.18 4.84
N LEU A 204 13.54 29.27 4.27
CA LEU A 204 12.77 28.31 5.05
C LEU A 204 13.67 27.43 5.93
N LEU A 205 14.77 26.93 5.37
CA LEU A 205 15.70 26.06 6.11
C LEU A 205 16.41 26.79 7.26
N LYS A 206 16.72 28.10 7.07
CA LYS A 206 17.30 28.94 8.14
C LYS A 206 16.29 29.24 9.25
N GLU A 207 15.01 29.35 8.90
CA GLU A 207 13.92 29.65 9.84
C GLU A 207 13.41 28.41 10.57
N SER A 208 13.72 27.22 10.10
CA SER A 208 13.20 25.96 10.65
C SER A 208 14.19 25.30 11.60
N ASP A 209 13.69 24.77 12.71
CA ASP A 209 14.47 24.08 13.73
C ASP A 209 14.45 22.55 13.44
N ILE A 210 13.37 22.03 12.87
CA ILE A 210 13.17 20.63 12.49
C ILE A 210 12.71 20.57 11.03
N THR A 211 13.38 19.76 10.21
CA THR A 211 12.96 19.47 8.83
C THR A 211 12.54 18.01 8.71
N VAL A 212 11.33 17.77 8.19
CA VAL A 212 10.76 16.43 7.98
C VAL A 212 10.52 16.21 6.50
N CYS A 213 11.13 15.19 5.93
CA CYS A 213 10.81 14.70 4.58
C CYS A 213 9.63 13.75 4.67
N VAL A 214 8.60 14.00 3.86
CA VAL A 214 7.36 13.24 3.84
C VAL A 214 7.15 12.64 2.45
N ASP A 215 7.12 11.32 2.39
CA ASP A 215 6.86 10.55 1.18
C ASP A 215 7.96 10.66 0.11
N PHE A 216 9.17 10.88 0.56
CA PHE A 216 10.41 10.74 -0.21
C PHE A 216 11.62 10.61 0.74
N ASN A 217 12.71 10.03 0.25
CA ASN A 217 13.89 9.75 1.08
C ASN A 217 15.21 10.30 0.54
N LYS A 218 15.20 11.04 -0.59
CA LYS A 218 16.42 11.58 -1.22
C LYS A 218 16.29 13.07 -1.49
N SER A 219 17.05 13.88 -0.77
CA SER A 219 17.12 15.33 -0.99
C SER A 219 17.70 15.69 -2.36
N GLY A 220 17.12 16.71 -3.02
CA GLY A 220 17.54 17.20 -4.34
C GLY A 220 17.10 16.34 -5.51
N ALA A 221 16.10 15.45 -5.30
CA ALA A 221 15.50 14.66 -6.35
C ALA A 221 13.98 14.68 -6.18
N ASN A 222 13.27 15.31 -7.12
CA ASN A 222 11.80 15.46 -7.08
C ASN A 222 11.29 16.16 -5.80
N ASN A 223 12.05 17.09 -5.26
CA ASN A 223 11.65 17.91 -4.10
C ASN A 223 12.48 19.21 -4.04
N ILE A 224 12.05 20.13 -3.18
CA ILE A 224 12.67 21.46 -3.04
C ILE A 224 14.00 21.48 -2.30
N LEU A 225 14.38 20.41 -1.58
CA LEU A 225 15.60 20.41 -0.77
C LEU A 225 16.87 20.42 -1.63
N PRO A 226 17.93 21.14 -1.23
CA PRO A 226 19.21 21.09 -1.92
C PRO A 226 19.79 19.68 -1.95
N LYS A 227 20.48 19.32 -3.03
CA LYS A 227 21.16 18.03 -3.14
C LYS A 227 22.15 17.85 -1.98
N GLY A 228 22.02 16.72 -1.28
CA GLY A 228 22.87 16.38 -0.14
C GLY A 228 22.48 17.04 1.18
N TYR A 229 21.34 17.73 1.23
CA TYR A 229 20.78 18.21 2.49
C TYR A 229 20.40 17.02 3.39
N VAL A 230 20.74 17.13 4.68
CA VAL A 230 20.44 16.09 5.69
C VAL A 230 19.28 16.57 6.55
N PRO A 231 18.06 16.00 6.36
CA PRO A 231 16.90 16.38 7.15
C PRO A 231 16.97 15.80 8.57
N THR A 232 16.20 16.39 9.49
CA THR A 232 16.06 15.87 10.84
C THR A 232 15.30 14.55 10.85
N ILE A 233 14.18 14.47 10.12
CA ILE A 233 13.33 13.27 10.08
C ILE A 233 13.00 12.93 8.62
N ILE A 234 13.03 11.63 8.30
CA ILE A 234 12.53 11.09 7.02
C ILE A 234 11.44 10.08 7.35
N VAL A 235 10.26 10.24 6.75
CA VAL A 235 9.14 9.31 6.83
C VAL A 235 8.72 8.95 5.40
N ASP A 236 8.97 7.71 4.98
CA ASP A 236 8.78 7.28 3.60
C ASP A 236 8.57 5.77 3.48
N HIS A 237 7.87 5.34 2.42
CA HIS A 237 7.66 3.93 2.10
C HIS A 237 8.44 3.47 0.84
N HIS A 238 9.05 4.39 0.12
CA HIS A 238 9.79 4.05 -1.10
C HIS A 238 11.08 3.29 -0.79
N LEU A 239 11.39 2.31 -1.64
CA LEU A 239 12.63 1.54 -1.54
C LEU A 239 13.85 2.45 -1.71
N SER A 240 14.82 2.32 -0.83
CA SER A 240 16.11 2.98 -0.94
C SER A 240 17.22 1.92 -1.01
N GLU A 241 18.16 2.07 -1.93
CA GLU A 241 19.30 1.14 -2.07
C GLU A 241 20.25 1.26 -0.87
N GLU A 242 20.40 2.47 -0.34
CA GLU A 242 21.21 2.77 0.83
C GLU A 242 20.37 3.49 1.90
N ARG A 243 20.78 3.40 3.16
CA ARG A 243 20.12 4.16 4.22
C ARG A 243 20.23 5.66 3.96
N PRO A 244 19.14 6.40 3.79
CA PRO A 244 19.18 7.83 3.58
C PRO A 244 19.85 8.56 4.76
N PRO A 245 20.56 9.68 4.50
CA PRO A 245 21.12 10.49 5.56
C PRO A 245 20.04 11.29 6.28
N GLY A 246 19.90 11.10 7.59
CA GLY A 246 18.94 11.78 8.45
C GLY A 246 19.20 11.45 9.92
N GLU A 247 18.75 12.29 10.85
CA GLU A 247 18.85 12.01 12.29
C GLU A 247 17.92 10.85 12.65
N ILE A 248 16.64 10.95 12.29
CA ILE A 248 15.65 9.88 12.39
C ILE A 248 15.23 9.46 10.96
N VAL A 249 15.46 8.19 10.63
CA VAL A 249 15.13 7.63 9.31
C VAL A 249 14.13 6.50 9.49
N LEU A 250 12.88 6.80 9.17
CA LEU A 250 11.77 5.85 9.18
C LEU A 250 11.34 5.57 7.73
N VAL A 251 12.15 4.77 7.03
CA VAL A 251 11.85 4.28 5.68
C VAL A 251 11.42 2.83 5.78
N ARG A 252 10.22 2.52 5.30
CA ARG A 252 9.54 1.23 5.50
C ARG A 252 8.87 0.73 4.21
N PRO A 253 9.62 0.08 3.30
CA PRO A 253 9.08 -0.41 2.03
C PRO A 253 8.02 -1.52 2.15
N GLU A 254 7.85 -2.09 3.33
CA GLU A 254 6.77 -3.03 3.61
C GLU A 254 5.39 -2.38 3.72
N PHE A 255 5.30 -1.06 3.82
CA PHE A 255 4.04 -0.32 3.72
C PHE A 255 3.75 0.01 2.26
N ALA A 256 2.51 -0.11 1.84
CA ALA A 256 2.09 0.26 0.49
C ALA A 256 1.90 1.76 0.30
N ALA A 257 1.84 2.52 1.41
CA ALA A 257 1.67 3.97 1.42
C ALA A 257 2.36 4.59 2.64
N THR A 258 2.92 5.79 2.49
CA THR A 258 3.44 6.59 3.62
C THR A 258 2.32 6.94 4.60
N SER A 259 1.09 7.12 4.13
CA SER A 259 -0.10 7.32 4.97
C SER A 259 -0.37 6.15 5.93
N SER A 260 -0.11 4.90 5.52
CA SER A 260 -0.19 3.74 6.43
C SER A 260 0.86 3.81 7.54
N LEU A 261 2.08 4.19 7.17
CA LEU A 261 3.18 4.37 8.10
C LEU A 261 2.90 5.52 9.08
N VAL A 262 2.42 6.66 8.58
CA VAL A 262 2.05 7.83 9.41
C VAL A 262 0.85 7.51 10.30
N ALA A 263 -0.15 6.75 9.83
CA ALA A 263 -1.22 6.26 10.69
C ALA A 263 -0.66 5.46 11.89
N THR A 264 0.37 4.64 11.66
CA THR A 264 1.07 3.91 12.73
C THR A 264 1.78 4.87 13.71
N ILE A 265 2.34 5.99 13.22
CA ILE A 265 2.91 7.04 14.08
C ILE A 265 1.82 7.66 14.96
N VAL A 266 0.69 8.03 14.37
CA VAL A 266 -0.45 8.61 15.11
C VAL A 266 -1.00 7.64 16.16
N MET A 267 -1.21 6.37 15.80
CA MET A 267 -1.65 5.31 16.74
C MET A 267 -0.76 5.19 17.98
N ASN A 268 0.55 5.41 17.83
CA ASN A 268 1.52 5.28 18.90
C ASN A 268 1.91 6.62 19.54
N SER A 269 1.37 7.74 19.07
CA SER A 269 1.71 9.09 19.56
C SER A 269 1.11 9.43 20.93
N GLY A 270 -0.03 8.84 21.24
CA GLY A 270 -0.87 9.19 22.38
C GLY A 270 -1.71 10.45 22.15
N TYR A 271 -1.71 11.02 20.95
CA TYR A 271 -2.55 12.13 20.55
C TYR A 271 -3.84 11.65 19.89
N GLU A 272 -4.88 12.47 20.02
CA GLU A 272 -6.15 12.23 19.34
C GLU A 272 -6.01 12.54 17.85
N ILE A 273 -6.72 11.78 17.01
CA ILE A 273 -6.82 12.04 15.58
C ILE A 273 -8.20 12.67 15.29
N ASP A 274 -8.23 13.72 14.49
CA ASP A 274 -9.50 14.27 14.01
C ASP A 274 -9.98 13.55 12.73
N GLU A 275 -11.27 13.75 12.45
CA GLU A 275 -11.97 13.11 11.33
C GLU A 275 -11.37 13.48 9.97
N ILE A 276 -10.92 14.73 9.79
CA ILE A 276 -10.30 15.22 8.54
C ILE A 276 -8.96 14.51 8.31
N VAL A 277 -8.12 14.43 9.35
CA VAL A 277 -6.82 13.77 9.27
C VAL A 277 -6.99 12.26 9.02
N ALA A 278 -7.91 11.60 9.74
CA ALA A 278 -8.19 10.19 9.55
C ALA A 278 -8.69 9.87 8.12
N THR A 279 -9.62 10.71 7.62
CA THR A 279 -10.16 10.58 6.26
C THR A 279 -9.08 10.82 5.21
N SER A 280 -8.21 11.80 5.43
CA SER A 280 -7.09 12.08 4.54
C SER A 280 -6.11 10.92 4.45
N LEU A 281 -5.69 10.36 5.59
CA LEU A 281 -4.81 9.19 5.63
C LEU A 281 -5.46 7.96 4.94
N ALA A 282 -6.74 7.71 5.19
CA ALA A 282 -7.47 6.65 4.50
C ALA A 282 -7.51 6.87 2.98
N PHE A 283 -7.66 8.11 2.52
CA PHE A 283 -7.61 8.47 1.11
C PHE A 283 -6.21 8.25 0.51
N GLY A 284 -5.13 8.68 1.19
CA GLY A 284 -3.74 8.42 0.78
C GLY A 284 -3.47 6.92 0.60
N ILE A 285 -3.84 6.10 1.58
CA ILE A 285 -3.70 4.64 1.49
C ILE A 285 -4.45 4.08 0.28
N ARG A 286 -5.68 4.53 0.03
CA ARG A 286 -6.51 4.04 -1.08
C ARG A 286 -5.99 4.45 -2.45
N THR A 287 -5.42 5.65 -2.57
CA THR A 287 -4.83 6.11 -3.84
C THR A 287 -3.58 5.34 -4.20
N ASP A 288 -2.66 5.16 -3.27
CA ASP A 288 -1.41 4.44 -3.52
C ASP A 288 -1.60 2.95 -3.77
N THR A 289 -2.61 2.35 -3.14
CA THR A 289 -2.98 0.96 -3.37
C THR A 289 -3.94 0.79 -4.57
N LEU A 290 -4.30 1.86 -5.28
CA LEU A 290 -5.32 1.87 -6.34
C LEU A 290 -6.62 1.19 -5.88
N GLY A 291 -7.13 1.56 -4.71
CA GLY A 291 -8.31 0.94 -4.12
C GLY A 291 -8.12 -0.54 -3.79
N PHE A 292 -6.91 -0.92 -3.35
CA PHE A 292 -6.49 -2.30 -2.98
C PHE A 292 -6.33 -3.25 -4.17
N THR A 293 -6.21 -2.74 -5.38
CA THR A 293 -5.89 -3.54 -6.57
C THR A 293 -4.38 -3.63 -6.84
N ARG A 294 -3.58 -2.76 -6.20
CA ARG A 294 -2.12 -2.82 -6.18
C ARG A 294 -1.65 -3.44 -4.86
N SER A 295 -0.40 -3.92 -4.82
CA SER A 295 0.20 -4.57 -3.64
C SER A 295 -0.07 -3.78 -2.35
N PHE A 296 -0.77 -4.38 -1.42
CA PHE A 296 -0.94 -3.94 -0.04
C PHE A 296 -0.82 -5.16 0.88
N ASN A 297 -0.59 -4.94 2.16
CA ASN A 297 -0.35 -6.03 3.09
C ASN A 297 -1.01 -5.81 4.47
N GLU A 298 -0.69 -6.68 5.43
CA GLU A 298 -1.29 -6.68 6.76
C GLU A 298 -1.13 -5.36 7.52
N VAL A 299 0.00 -4.65 7.32
CA VAL A 299 0.25 -3.39 8.04
C VAL A 299 -0.65 -2.27 7.54
N ASP A 300 -0.91 -2.22 6.23
CA ASP A 300 -1.82 -1.26 5.61
C ASP A 300 -3.26 -1.53 6.05
N MET A 301 -3.67 -2.81 6.09
CA MET A 301 -4.98 -3.22 6.59
C MET A 301 -5.17 -2.86 8.07
N THR A 302 -4.12 -3.03 8.90
CA THR A 302 -4.15 -2.65 10.31
C THR A 302 -4.34 -1.15 10.47
N ALA A 303 -3.61 -0.33 9.69
CA ALA A 303 -3.74 1.12 9.67
C ALA A 303 -5.17 1.55 9.26
N LEU A 304 -5.69 1.00 8.17
CA LEU A 304 -7.05 1.27 7.69
C LEU A 304 -8.13 0.85 8.68
N SER A 305 -8.00 -0.34 9.28
CA SER A 305 -8.95 -0.83 10.29
C SER A 305 -9.03 0.10 11.49
N TRP A 306 -7.89 0.65 11.91
CA TRP A 306 -7.87 1.65 12.98
C TRP A 306 -8.49 2.97 12.54
N LEU A 307 -8.09 3.51 11.36
CA LEU A 307 -8.63 4.75 10.81
C LEU A 307 -10.13 4.70 10.60
N ASN A 308 -10.69 3.53 10.26
CA ASN A 308 -12.12 3.31 10.03
C ASN A 308 -13.03 3.77 11.19
N ASN A 309 -12.51 3.85 12.40
CA ASN A 309 -13.27 4.36 13.55
C ASN A 309 -13.43 5.88 13.56
N TYR A 310 -12.69 6.61 12.70
CA TYR A 310 -12.60 8.07 12.68
C TYR A 310 -12.93 8.68 11.33
N VAL A 311 -13.03 7.87 10.25
CA VAL A 311 -13.22 8.33 8.86
C VAL A 311 -14.62 8.89 8.66
N ASP A 312 -14.71 10.10 8.08
CA ASP A 312 -15.91 10.62 7.42
C ASP A 312 -16.02 10.03 6.01
N TRP A 313 -16.96 9.11 5.83
CA TRP A 313 -17.18 8.41 4.57
C TRP A 313 -17.75 9.29 3.46
N ASP A 314 -18.49 10.36 3.78
CA ASP A 314 -18.98 11.31 2.80
C ASP A 314 -17.86 12.20 2.30
N LEU A 315 -16.98 12.65 3.19
CA LEU A 315 -15.78 13.38 2.85
C LEU A 315 -14.83 12.50 2.00
N LEU A 316 -14.59 11.25 2.36
CA LEU A 316 -13.75 10.32 1.60
C LEU A 316 -14.27 10.15 0.17
N ARG A 317 -15.58 9.92 0.00
CA ARG A 317 -16.21 9.84 -1.33
C ARG A 317 -16.02 11.12 -2.14
N SER A 318 -16.07 12.27 -1.50
CA SER A 318 -15.86 13.56 -2.17
C SER A 318 -14.41 13.76 -2.63
N PHE A 319 -13.42 13.18 -1.95
CA PHE A 319 -12.03 13.13 -2.40
C PHE A 319 -11.88 12.21 -3.62
N GLU A 320 -12.45 11.00 -3.55
CA GLU A 320 -12.35 9.99 -4.61
C GLU A 320 -13.05 10.43 -5.91
N ALA A 321 -14.20 11.07 -5.78
CA ALA A 321 -15.02 11.53 -6.91
C ALA A 321 -15.34 13.03 -6.80
N PRO A 322 -14.34 13.90 -6.92
CA PRO A 322 -14.57 15.34 -6.87
C PRO A 322 -15.45 15.80 -8.05
N PRO A 323 -16.24 16.87 -7.86
CA PRO A 323 -17.03 17.42 -8.95
C PRO A 323 -16.14 17.80 -10.14
N ARG A 324 -16.50 17.28 -11.32
CA ARG A 324 -15.79 17.62 -12.56
C ARG A 324 -16.20 19.01 -13.05
N SER A 325 -15.23 19.81 -13.48
CA SER A 325 -15.52 21.10 -14.10
C SER A 325 -16.17 20.89 -15.48
N LYS A 326 -16.88 21.91 -15.96
CA LYS A 326 -17.47 21.88 -17.30
C LYS A 326 -16.39 21.68 -18.38
N GLU A 327 -15.23 22.30 -18.22
CA GLU A 327 -14.09 22.16 -19.13
C GLU A 327 -13.60 20.70 -19.21
N VAL A 328 -13.54 20.01 -18.08
CA VAL A 328 -13.17 18.59 -18.06
C VAL A 328 -14.23 17.74 -18.77
N LEU A 329 -15.51 18.02 -18.54
CA LEU A 329 -16.60 17.33 -19.23
C LEU A 329 -16.59 17.58 -20.76
N ASP A 330 -16.23 18.77 -21.20
CA ASP A 330 -16.06 19.08 -22.63
C ASP A 330 -14.89 18.31 -23.24
N ILE A 331 -13.79 18.12 -22.49
CA ILE A 331 -12.64 17.29 -22.92
C ILE A 331 -13.07 15.83 -23.07
N PHE A 332 -13.81 15.27 -22.10
CA PHE A 332 -14.37 13.90 -22.22
C PHE A 332 -15.27 13.75 -23.44
N LYS A 333 -16.13 14.75 -23.69
CA LYS A 333 -17.01 14.75 -24.86
C LYS A 333 -16.21 14.68 -26.17
N HIS A 334 -15.18 15.52 -26.34
CA HIS A 334 -14.35 15.50 -27.54
C HIS A 334 -13.58 14.18 -27.67
N ALA A 335 -12.98 13.69 -26.61
CA ALA A 335 -12.29 12.42 -26.62
C ALA A 335 -13.19 11.26 -27.08
N LEU A 336 -14.44 11.18 -26.56
CA LEU A 336 -15.40 10.16 -26.94
C LEU A 336 -15.93 10.31 -28.39
N GLN A 337 -15.98 11.54 -28.93
CA GLN A 337 -16.43 11.79 -30.30
C GLN A 337 -15.36 11.45 -31.33
N ASP A 338 -14.09 11.76 -31.00
CA ASP A 338 -12.99 11.73 -31.98
C ASP A 338 -12.04 10.55 -31.75
N MET A 339 -12.32 9.68 -30.76
CA MET A 339 -11.49 8.49 -30.50
C MET A 339 -11.51 7.53 -31.69
N ASN A 340 -10.36 6.95 -31.98
CA ASN A 340 -10.15 5.95 -33.01
C ASN A 340 -9.46 4.70 -32.46
N GLN A 341 -10.01 3.52 -32.71
CA GLN A 341 -9.42 2.26 -32.28
C GLN A 341 -8.75 1.56 -33.48
N VAL A 342 -7.49 1.21 -33.32
CA VAL A 342 -6.66 0.46 -34.27
C VAL A 342 -6.15 -0.81 -33.55
N GLY A 343 -6.77 -1.95 -33.82
CA GLY A 343 -6.49 -3.18 -33.09
C GLY A 343 -6.83 -3.01 -31.60
N GLU A 344 -5.85 -3.22 -30.73
CA GLU A 344 -5.99 -3.04 -29.29
C GLU A 344 -5.56 -1.64 -28.78
N LEU A 345 -5.12 -0.76 -29.69
CA LEU A 345 -4.78 0.64 -29.40
C LEU A 345 -6.00 1.53 -29.56
N LEU A 346 -6.30 2.35 -28.54
CA LEU A 346 -7.29 3.42 -28.61
C LEU A 346 -6.60 4.78 -28.56
N LEU A 347 -6.73 5.56 -29.62
CA LEU A 347 -6.24 6.93 -29.74
C LEU A 347 -7.37 7.92 -29.47
N ALA A 348 -7.17 8.88 -28.60
CA ALA A 348 -8.15 9.92 -28.28
C ALA A 348 -7.52 11.32 -28.45
N PRO A 349 -7.70 11.95 -29.60
CA PRO A 349 -7.28 13.33 -29.85
C PRO A 349 -8.17 14.32 -29.10
N ILE A 350 -7.59 15.34 -28.52
CA ILE A 350 -8.30 16.39 -27.79
C ILE A 350 -7.91 17.74 -28.35
N HIS A 351 -8.85 18.37 -29.01
CA HIS A 351 -8.69 19.72 -29.53
C HIS A 351 -8.90 20.74 -28.42
N ASN A 352 -8.09 21.81 -28.42
CA ASN A 352 -8.15 22.89 -27.41
C ASN A 352 -7.97 22.39 -25.96
N LEU A 353 -6.85 21.79 -25.67
CA LEU A 353 -6.53 21.25 -24.35
C LEU A 353 -6.37 22.37 -23.31
N ALA A 354 -7.45 22.70 -22.62
CA ALA A 354 -7.44 23.73 -21.57
C ALA A 354 -6.77 23.21 -20.28
N ASN A 355 -7.00 21.94 -19.94
CA ASN A 355 -6.47 21.29 -18.73
C ASN A 355 -5.69 20.04 -19.11
N ARG A 356 -4.38 20.03 -18.77
CA ARG A 356 -3.47 18.91 -19.03
C ARG A 356 -3.89 17.62 -18.32
N ASP A 357 -4.32 17.73 -17.06
CA ASP A 357 -4.62 16.55 -16.23
C ASP A 357 -5.91 15.83 -16.63
N ALA A 358 -6.76 16.51 -17.40
CA ALA A 358 -7.91 15.86 -17.99
C ALA A 358 -7.53 14.74 -18.96
N LEU A 359 -6.35 14.82 -19.62
CA LEU A 359 -5.85 13.74 -20.49
C LEU A 359 -5.67 12.42 -19.71
N SER A 360 -5.10 12.47 -18.53
CA SER A 360 -4.90 11.29 -17.68
C SER A 360 -6.25 10.69 -17.27
N GLN A 361 -7.20 11.53 -16.87
CA GLN A 361 -8.54 11.10 -16.47
C GLN A 361 -9.31 10.47 -17.63
N VAL A 362 -9.16 11.02 -18.85
CA VAL A 362 -9.76 10.43 -20.06
C VAL A 362 -9.10 9.09 -20.38
N ALA A 363 -7.77 8.99 -20.28
CA ALA A 363 -7.05 7.75 -20.53
C ALA A 363 -7.46 6.65 -19.56
N ASP A 364 -7.56 6.98 -18.25
CA ASP A 364 -8.02 6.05 -17.22
C ASP A 364 -9.48 5.61 -17.44
N PHE A 365 -10.34 6.53 -17.91
CA PHE A 365 -11.73 6.24 -18.21
C PHE A 365 -11.90 5.35 -19.45
N LEU A 366 -11.09 5.55 -20.48
CA LEU A 366 -11.17 4.80 -21.74
C LEU A 366 -10.46 3.44 -21.67
N LEU A 367 -9.48 3.27 -20.78
CA LEU A 367 -8.73 2.03 -20.66
C LEU A 367 -9.59 0.78 -20.41
N PRO A 368 -10.69 0.80 -19.62
CA PRO A 368 -11.57 -0.35 -19.42
C PRO A 368 -12.40 -0.76 -20.66
N THR A 369 -12.27 -0.06 -21.79
CA THR A 369 -13.01 -0.39 -23.02
C THR A 369 -12.70 -1.81 -23.49
N GLU A 370 -13.72 -2.53 -23.96
CA GLU A 370 -13.58 -3.89 -24.48
C GLU A 370 -12.68 -3.92 -25.73
N GLY A 371 -11.76 -4.88 -25.80
CA GLY A 371 -10.81 -5.01 -26.91
C GLY A 371 -9.71 -3.95 -26.95
N VAL A 372 -9.53 -3.19 -25.85
CA VAL A 372 -8.48 -2.17 -25.73
C VAL A 372 -7.44 -2.61 -24.69
N SER A 373 -6.18 -2.65 -25.08
CA SER A 373 -5.04 -2.90 -24.20
C SER A 373 -4.21 -1.66 -23.94
N VAL A 374 -4.18 -0.71 -24.86
CA VAL A 374 -3.43 0.55 -24.73
C VAL A 374 -4.34 1.72 -25.12
N VAL A 375 -4.34 2.77 -24.30
CA VAL A 375 -4.99 4.05 -24.58
C VAL A 375 -3.96 5.15 -24.62
N VAL A 376 -4.02 5.99 -25.65
CA VAL A 376 -3.20 7.20 -25.73
C VAL A 376 -4.11 8.40 -26.00
N CYS A 377 -4.22 9.29 -25.00
CA CYS A 377 -4.86 10.59 -25.15
C CYS A 377 -3.80 11.65 -25.45
N TYR A 378 -4.07 12.53 -26.39
CA TYR A 378 -3.13 13.59 -26.76
C TYR A 378 -3.87 14.84 -27.21
N GLY A 379 -3.21 15.98 -27.01
CA GLY A 379 -3.76 17.28 -27.41
C GLY A 379 -2.69 18.36 -27.42
N THR A 380 -2.99 19.53 -28.00
CA THR A 380 -2.06 20.64 -28.11
C THR A 380 -2.27 21.69 -27.03
N ARG A 381 -1.19 22.22 -26.49
CA ARG A 381 -1.19 23.35 -25.53
C ARG A 381 0.13 24.10 -25.60
N ARG A 382 0.08 25.42 -25.82
CA ARG A 382 1.28 26.29 -25.78
C ARG A 382 2.42 25.78 -26.68
N ASN A 383 2.16 25.49 -27.93
CA ASN A 383 3.11 24.95 -28.92
C ASN A 383 3.78 23.64 -28.49
N LYS A 384 3.09 22.83 -27.70
CA LYS A 384 3.51 21.48 -27.33
C LYS A 384 2.36 20.52 -27.53
N VAL A 385 2.66 19.30 -27.93
CA VAL A 385 1.73 18.16 -27.80
C VAL A 385 1.91 17.57 -26.42
N ILE A 386 0.81 17.42 -25.71
CA ILE A 386 0.74 16.74 -24.42
C ILE A 386 0.17 15.34 -24.66
N ILE A 387 0.83 14.32 -24.12
CA ILE A 387 0.45 12.91 -24.26
C ILE A 387 0.21 12.33 -22.89
N SER A 388 -0.84 11.50 -22.76
CA SER A 388 -1.05 10.61 -21.63
C SER A 388 -1.40 9.21 -22.13
N ALA A 389 -0.61 8.22 -21.75
CA ALA A 389 -0.76 6.83 -22.18
C ALA A 389 -1.02 5.91 -20.97
N ARG A 390 -1.85 4.90 -21.19
CA ARG A 390 -2.18 3.85 -20.22
C ARG A 390 -2.16 2.48 -20.87
N SER A 391 -1.75 1.44 -20.14
CA SER A 391 -1.75 0.06 -20.62
C SER A 391 -2.32 -0.89 -19.58
N LYS A 392 -3.05 -1.90 -20.01
CA LYS A 392 -3.41 -3.11 -19.25
C LYS A 392 -2.41 -4.24 -19.47
N ASN A 393 -1.53 -4.12 -20.45
CA ASN A 393 -0.61 -5.18 -20.86
C ASN A 393 0.71 -5.05 -20.12
N ASP A 394 0.95 -5.91 -19.14
CA ASP A 394 2.18 -5.95 -18.35
C ASP A 394 3.42 -6.38 -19.16
N GLY A 395 3.22 -6.97 -20.34
CA GLY A 395 4.29 -7.36 -21.25
C GLY A 395 4.89 -6.20 -22.06
N ILE A 396 4.27 -5.01 -22.01
CA ILE A 396 4.69 -3.85 -22.79
C ILE A 396 5.01 -2.68 -21.87
N ASN A 397 6.24 -2.21 -21.92
CA ASN A 397 6.63 -1.01 -21.19
C ASN A 397 6.38 0.24 -22.04
N ILE A 398 5.19 0.85 -21.88
CA ILE A 398 4.79 2.05 -22.64
C ILE A 398 5.66 3.26 -22.32
N GLY A 399 6.23 3.36 -21.09
CA GLY A 399 7.15 4.42 -20.72
C GLY A 399 8.43 4.39 -21.54
N GLN A 400 9.06 3.21 -21.65
CA GLN A 400 10.26 3.03 -22.49
C GLN A 400 9.98 3.20 -23.97
N LEU A 401 8.79 2.81 -24.46
CA LEU A 401 8.42 3.02 -25.86
C LEU A 401 8.33 4.51 -26.19
N LEU A 402 7.69 5.30 -25.33
CA LEU A 402 7.62 6.75 -25.51
C LEU A 402 9.01 7.41 -25.37
N GLU A 403 9.80 7.05 -24.37
CA GLU A 403 11.14 7.58 -24.15
C GLU A 403 12.06 7.37 -25.38
N LYS A 404 12.04 6.18 -25.98
CA LYS A 404 12.84 5.86 -27.19
C LYS A 404 12.33 6.52 -28.46
N SER A 405 11.07 6.96 -28.49
CA SER A 405 10.41 7.47 -29.68
C SER A 405 10.45 8.99 -29.80
N PHE A 406 10.81 9.69 -28.73
CA PHE A 406 10.88 11.14 -28.66
C PHE A 406 12.23 11.61 -28.13
N ASN A 407 12.51 12.90 -28.22
CA ASN A 407 13.74 13.49 -27.73
C ASN A 407 13.91 13.29 -26.21
N GLU A 408 15.14 13.16 -25.75
CA GLU A 408 15.47 12.93 -24.35
C GLU A 408 14.79 13.95 -23.42
N GLY A 409 14.11 13.45 -22.40
CA GLY A 409 13.40 14.26 -21.40
C GLY A 409 12.02 14.80 -21.83
N THR A 410 11.56 14.54 -23.08
CA THR A 410 10.24 15.04 -23.54
C THR A 410 9.09 14.06 -23.31
N ALA A 411 9.39 12.76 -23.25
CA ALA A 411 8.40 11.71 -22.98
C ALA A 411 9.02 10.54 -22.19
N GLY A 412 8.16 9.79 -21.47
CA GLY A 412 8.58 8.61 -20.69
C GLY A 412 7.56 8.27 -19.60
N GLY A 413 7.96 7.40 -18.67
CA GLY A 413 7.12 7.00 -17.54
C GLY A 413 7.34 5.56 -17.12
N HIS A 414 6.33 4.99 -16.44
CA HIS A 414 6.34 3.60 -15.98
C HIS A 414 5.83 2.62 -17.05
N ALA A 415 5.92 1.33 -16.75
CA ALA A 415 5.51 0.29 -17.70
C ALA A 415 4.06 0.43 -18.17
N VAL A 416 3.13 0.76 -17.27
CA VAL A 416 1.68 0.83 -17.54
C VAL A 416 1.11 2.25 -17.59
N MET A 417 1.91 3.28 -17.22
CA MET A 417 1.52 4.69 -17.21
C MET A 417 2.67 5.55 -17.75
N ALA A 418 2.41 6.32 -18.78
CA ALA A 418 3.41 7.17 -19.38
C ALA A 418 2.81 8.47 -19.93
N GLY A 419 3.66 9.45 -20.20
CA GLY A 419 3.24 10.73 -20.75
C GLY A 419 4.36 11.48 -21.45
N GLY A 420 4.03 12.62 -22.03
CA GLY A 420 5.01 13.45 -22.72
C GLY A 420 4.54 14.87 -22.92
N GLN A 421 5.51 15.77 -23.12
CA GLN A 421 5.31 17.14 -23.55
C GLN A 421 6.27 17.41 -24.70
N ILE A 422 5.80 17.20 -25.92
CA ILE A 422 6.59 17.23 -27.13
C ILE A 422 6.48 18.62 -27.75
N PRO A 423 7.58 19.42 -27.80
CA PRO A 423 7.60 20.67 -28.56
C PRO A 423 7.22 20.46 -30.04
N PHE A 424 6.58 21.44 -30.65
CA PHE A 424 6.24 21.38 -32.08
C PHE A 424 7.48 21.23 -32.95
N ASP A 425 8.58 21.87 -32.56
CA ASP A 425 9.87 21.78 -33.25
C ASP A 425 10.41 20.34 -33.33
N ASP A 426 10.17 19.51 -32.29
CA ASP A 426 10.64 18.13 -32.23
C ASP A 426 9.87 17.19 -33.19
N ILE A 427 8.72 17.62 -33.69
CA ILE A 427 7.92 16.92 -34.66
C ILE A 427 7.76 17.71 -35.95
N GLU A 428 8.54 18.78 -36.10
CA GLU A 428 8.53 19.67 -37.30
C GLU A 428 7.14 20.20 -37.64
N ALA A 429 6.33 20.55 -36.63
CA ALA A 429 4.96 20.97 -36.83
C ALA A 429 4.84 22.50 -36.95
N ASP A 430 4.15 22.95 -38.01
CA ASP A 430 3.96 24.37 -38.29
C ASP A 430 2.67 24.95 -37.69
N SER A 431 1.75 24.09 -37.25
CA SER A 431 0.46 24.47 -36.68
C SER A 431 -0.06 23.40 -35.72
N GLU A 432 -1.11 23.74 -34.94
CA GLU A 432 -1.76 22.77 -34.03
C GLU A 432 -2.40 21.60 -34.82
N ILE A 433 -2.97 21.87 -35.96
CA ILE A 433 -3.59 20.83 -36.82
C ILE A 433 -2.51 19.89 -37.37
N ASP A 434 -1.43 20.43 -37.89
CA ASP A 434 -0.29 19.66 -38.39
C ASP A 434 0.36 18.85 -37.28
N ALA A 435 0.50 19.43 -36.06
CA ALA A 435 0.99 18.72 -34.89
C ALA A 435 0.12 17.52 -34.50
N MET A 436 -1.21 17.68 -34.52
CA MET A 436 -2.15 16.61 -34.19
C MET A 436 -2.12 15.46 -35.22
N GLU A 437 -1.99 15.77 -36.51
CA GLU A 437 -1.87 14.77 -37.60
C GLU A 437 -0.55 14.00 -37.48
N LYS A 438 0.58 14.70 -37.32
CA LYS A 438 1.91 14.08 -37.19
C LYS A 438 2.04 13.22 -35.96
N ILE A 439 1.51 13.69 -34.84
CA ILE A 439 1.58 12.90 -33.59
C ILE A 439 0.67 11.67 -33.64
N SER A 440 -0.51 11.77 -34.24
CA SER A 440 -1.41 10.63 -34.46
C SER A 440 -0.71 9.52 -35.24
N ALA A 441 -0.14 9.85 -36.40
CA ALA A 441 0.58 8.89 -37.24
C ALA A 441 1.81 8.29 -36.49
N LYS A 442 2.52 9.10 -35.69
CA LYS A 442 3.67 8.63 -34.91
C LYS A 442 3.23 7.68 -33.81
N LEU A 443 2.14 7.97 -33.07
CA LEU A 443 1.60 7.12 -32.03
C LEU A 443 1.06 5.79 -32.59
N GLU A 444 0.41 5.81 -33.74
CA GLU A 444 0.01 4.58 -34.45
C GLU A 444 1.23 3.72 -34.81
N ASN A 445 2.32 4.30 -35.26
CA ASN A 445 3.54 3.56 -35.58
C ASN A 445 4.22 2.98 -34.30
N ILE A 446 4.15 3.68 -33.17
CA ILE A 446 4.74 3.23 -31.90
C ILE A 446 3.93 2.08 -31.30
N PHE A 447 2.61 2.16 -31.32
CA PHE A 447 1.70 1.29 -30.59
C PHE A 447 0.81 0.40 -31.47
N GLY A 448 0.66 0.69 -32.77
CA GLY A 448 -0.27 -0.02 -33.69
C GLY A 448 0.15 -1.45 -34.04
N GLY A 449 1.29 -1.91 -33.58
CA GLY A 449 1.75 -3.31 -33.72
C GLY A 449 1.54 -4.16 -32.46
N ILE A 450 0.80 -3.64 -31.50
CA ILE A 450 0.53 -4.26 -30.20
C ILE A 450 -0.74 -5.10 -30.27
#